data_8446cfe0d8f04b874b54bb28456a0b1f
#
_entry.id   8446cfe0d8f04b874b54bb28456a0b1f
#
_cell.length_a   1.000
_cell.length_b   1.000
_cell.length_c   1.000
_cell.angle_alpha   90.00
_cell.angle_beta   90.00
_cell.angle_gamma   90.00
#
_symmetry.space_group_name_H-M   'P 1'
#
loop_
_entity.id
_entity.type
_entity.pdbx_description
1 polymer ?
#
loop_
_entity_poly.entity_id
_entity_poly.type
_entity_poly.pdbx_seq_one_letter_code
_entity_poly.pdbx_strand_id
1 'polypeptide(L)'
;MIGYLKALDDNYIWTIENDGELIVVDPSMAEEVVSKIEKENLKLKAILLTHKHGDHTGGVKLLKEKYNPVVYGPSEVKNLCTEDEVVGDGDSIEIMGMRIEIMKSNGHTEDHVSYLVDGNLFCGDSLFSAGVGRVFTGDYKSAYETMERFRKLPDDTKVYPAHEYTVSNLKFVLSLGENKRVEEELELARDVVAKGGCTLPTTIRKEKEINPFLMSKNLEEFRKLRDLKDRF
;
A
#
# COMPACT_ATOMS: atom_id res chain seq x y z
N MET A 1 -9.68 -2.85 14.59
CA MET A 1 -9.81 -3.91 13.53
C MET A 1 -9.34 -3.33 12.21
N ILE A 2 -8.63 -4.12 11.34
CA ILE A 2 -8.26 -3.65 10.00
C ILE A 2 -9.22 -4.28 8.99
N GLY A 3 -9.76 -3.46 8.10
CA GLY A 3 -10.66 -3.85 7.01
C GLY A 3 -10.27 -3.19 5.68
N TYR A 4 -11.07 -3.41 4.65
CA TYR A 4 -10.90 -2.76 3.36
C TYR A 4 -12.23 -2.42 2.69
N LEU A 5 -12.19 -1.40 1.84
CA LEU A 5 -13.25 -1.08 0.88
C LEU A 5 -12.65 -1.24 -0.52
N LYS A 6 -13.40 -1.86 -1.43
CA LYS A 6 -13.04 -1.90 -2.84
C LYS A 6 -13.41 -0.58 -3.49
N ALA A 7 -12.54 -0.06 -4.32
CA ALA A 7 -12.77 1.18 -5.04
C ALA A 7 -12.11 1.09 -6.43
N LEU A 8 -12.63 1.86 -7.38
CA LEU A 8 -12.19 1.82 -8.78
C LEU A 8 -12.16 0.37 -9.32
N ASP A 9 -11.21 0.04 -10.18
CA ASP A 9 -11.11 -1.30 -10.80
C ASP A 9 -10.43 -2.32 -9.86
N ASP A 10 -9.38 -1.92 -9.14
CA ASP A 10 -8.54 -2.82 -8.34
C ASP A 10 -7.94 -2.19 -7.07
N ASN A 11 -8.36 -0.96 -6.71
CA ASN A 11 -7.89 -0.26 -5.50
C ASN A 11 -8.54 -0.81 -4.23
N TYR A 12 -7.76 -0.80 -3.16
CA TYR A 12 -8.22 -0.99 -1.79
C TYR A 12 -8.01 0.29 -0.97
N ILE A 13 -9.11 0.80 -0.40
CA ILE A 13 -9.05 1.79 0.68
C ILE A 13 -8.95 1.00 1.98
N TRP A 14 -7.80 1.04 2.64
CA TRP A 14 -7.65 0.35 3.92
C TRP A 14 -8.30 1.13 5.04
N THR A 15 -8.90 0.41 5.99
CA THR A 15 -9.58 0.99 7.16
C THR A 15 -8.99 0.43 8.45
N ILE A 16 -8.79 1.29 9.44
CA ILE A 16 -8.40 0.91 10.80
C ILE A 16 -9.48 1.44 11.73
N GLU A 17 -10.13 0.53 12.44
CA GLU A 17 -11.24 0.85 13.34
C GLU A 17 -10.90 0.51 14.79
N ASN A 18 -11.21 1.41 15.69
CA ASN A 18 -11.10 1.23 17.11
C ASN A 18 -12.16 2.08 17.83
N ASP A 19 -12.97 1.46 18.72
CA ASP A 19 -13.95 2.12 19.59
C ASP A 19 -14.88 3.13 18.87
N GLY A 20 -15.38 2.78 17.67
CA GLY A 20 -16.27 3.63 16.88
C GLY A 20 -15.56 4.76 16.13
N GLU A 21 -14.24 4.80 16.18
CA GLU A 21 -13.39 5.72 15.42
C GLU A 21 -12.74 5.02 14.21
N LEU A 22 -12.49 5.77 13.15
CA LEU A 22 -12.01 5.28 11.85
C LEU A 22 -10.80 6.07 11.37
N ILE A 23 -9.78 5.37 10.91
CA ILE A 23 -8.72 5.89 10.03
C ILE A 23 -8.89 5.24 8.67
N VAL A 24 -8.72 5.99 7.59
CA VAL A 24 -8.66 5.46 6.22
C VAL A 24 -7.29 5.76 5.60
N VAL A 25 -6.80 4.82 4.79
CA VAL A 25 -5.54 4.96 4.06
C VAL A 25 -5.86 4.98 2.57
N ASP A 26 -5.34 5.99 1.88
CA ASP A 26 -5.47 6.19 0.43
C ASP A 26 -6.93 6.12 -0.08
N PRO A 27 -7.83 7.01 0.38
CA PRO A 27 -9.21 7.00 -0.06
C PRO A 27 -9.34 7.49 -1.50
N SER A 28 -9.22 6.57 -2.45
CA SER A 28 -9.38 6.81 -3.89
C SER A 28 -10.74 7.39 -4.25
N MET A 29 -11.79 6.99 -3.53
CA MET A 29 -13.17 7.47 -3.66
C MET A 29 -13.73 7.75 -2.26
N ALA A 30 -14.63 8.75 -2.18
CA ALA A 30 -15.24 9.12 -0.90
C ALA A 30 -16.51 8.31 -0.59
N GLU A 31 -17.23 7.88 -1.62
CA GLU A 31 -18.56 7.30 -1.52
C GLU A 31 -18.58 6.03 -0.68
N GLU A 32 -17.60 5.14 -0.86
CA GLU A 32 -17.46 3.91 -0.11
C GLU A 32 -17.17 4.19 1.37
N VAL A 33 -16.31 5.18 1.64
CA VAL A 33 -15.96 5.60 3.00
C VAL A 33 -17.18 6.22 3.68
N VAL A 34 -17.90 7.11 2.99
CA VAL A 34 -19.15 7.74 3.47
C VAL A 34 -20.18 6.67 3.80
N SER A 35 -20.41 5.72 2.89
CA SER A 35 -21.37 4.62 3.09
C SER A 35 -21.03 3.80 4.34
N LYS A 36 -19.76 3.47 4.54
CA LYS A 36 -19.29 2.76 5.74
C LYS A 36 -19.52 3.56 7.01
N ILE A 37 -19.14 4.84 7.02
CA ILE A 37 -19.30 5.73 8.17
C ILE A 37 -20.77 5.82 8.59
N GLU A 38 -21.68 6.05 7.62
CA GLU A 38 -23.11 6.21 7.90
C GLU A 38 -23.75 4.90 8.36
N LYS A 39 -23.39 3.77 7.73
CA LYS A 39 -23.93 2.45 8.07
C LYS A 39 -23.53 1.99 9.47
N GLU A 40 -22.28 2.24 9.86
CA GLU A 40 -21.69 1.72 11.09
C GLU A 40 -21.59 2.79 12.19
N ASN A 41 -22.08 4.01 11.91
CA ASN A 41 -22.04 5.17 12.83
C ASN A 41 -20.62 5.45 13.37
N LEU A 42 -19.64 5.49 12.46
CA LEU A 42 -18.24 5.69 12.78
C LEU A 42 -17.87 7.18 12.76
N LYS A 43 -16.80 7.54 13.47
CA LYS A 43 -16.20 8.88 13.43
C LYS A 43 -14.87 8.83 12.68
N LEU A 44 -14.81 9.46 11.51
CA LEU A 44 -13.57 9.58 10.75
C LEU A 44 -12.60 10.52 11.48
N LYS A 45 -11.49 9.96 11.97
CA LYS A 45 -10.47 10.68 12.75
C LYS A 45 -9.34 11.19 11.89
N ALA A 46 -8.89 10.34 10.96
CA ALA A 46 -7.75 10.68 10.12
C ALA A 46 -7.84 10.01 8.74
N ILE A 47 -7.15 10.63 7.80
CA ILE A 47 -6.81 10.10 6.49
C ILE A 47 -5.29 10.03 6.42
N LEU A 48 -4.74 8.88 6.03
CA LEU A 48 -3.32 8.68 5.79
C LEU A 48 -3.10 8.54 4.29
N LEU A 49 -2.24 9.37 3.71
CA LEU A 49 -1.92 9.35 2.28
C LEU A 49 -0.50 8.85 2.09
N THR A 50 -0.32 7.85 1.24
CA THR A 50 1.01 7.31 0.95
C THR A 50 1.75 8.15 -0.10
N HIS A 51 1.04 8.66 -1.11
CA HIS A 51 1.63 9.43 -2.21
C HIS A 51 0.57 10.23 -2.99
N LYS A 52 1.01 10.94 -4.04
CA LYS A 52 0.23 11.99 -4.74
C LYS A 52 -0.75 11.51 -5.82
N HIS A 53 -0.78 10.24 -6.23
CA HIS A 53 -1.61 9.81 -7.36
C HIS A 53 -3.11 9.95 -7.06
N GLY A 54 -3.88 10.27 -8.10
CA GLY A 54 -5.30 10.59 -7.96
C GLY A 54 -6.16 9.44 -7.47
N ASP A 55 -5.77 8.21 -7.79
CA ASP A 55 -6.40 6.98 -7.32
C ASP A 55 -6.08 6.62 -5.87
N HIS A 56 -5.34 7.48 -5.16
CA HIS A 56 -5.12 7.42 -3.69
C HIS A 56 -5.70 8.65 -2.99
N THR A 57 -5.83 9.76 -3.70
CA THR A 57 -6.22 11.06 -3.11
C THR A 57 -7.62 11.53 -3.49
N GLY A 58 -8.27 10.87 -4.45
CA GLY A 58 -9.51 11.34 -5.08
C GLY A 58 -10.68 11.61 -4.13
N GLY A 59 -10.80 10.83 -3.05
CA GLY A 59 -11.85 10.98 -2.04
C GLY A 59 -11.57 12.04 -0.97
N VAL A 60 -10.32 12.50 -0.83
CA VAL A 60 -9.86 13.31 0.31
C VAL A 60 -10.67 14.59 0.48
N LYS A 61 -10.86 15.35 -0.61
CA LYS A 61 -11.54 16.65 -0.56
C LYS A 61 -12.96 16.53 0.01
N LEU A 62 -13.75 15.61 -0.52
CA LEU A 62 -15.13 15.39 -0.07
C LEU A 62 -15.19 14.91 1.38
N LEU A 63 -14.30 13.99 1.77
CA LEU A 63 -14.22 13.49 3.14
C LEU A 63 -13.82 14.59 4.11
N LYS A 64 -12.87 15.45 3.72
CA LYS A 64 -12.45 16.61 4.52
C LYS A 64 -13.58 17.61 4.70
N GLU A 65 -14.30 17.96 3.64
CA GLU A 65 -15.45 18.86 3.68
C GLU A 65 -16.59 18.33 4.57
N LYS A 66 -16.86 17.01 4.51
CA LYS A 66 -17.99 16.40 5.22
C LYS A 66 -17.72 16.07 6.69
N TYR A 67 -16.52 15.56 7.01
CA TYR A 67 -16.19 15.01 8.33
C TYR A 67 -15.07 15.74 9.05
N ASN A 68 -14.32 16.60 8.36
CA ASN A 68 -13.18 17.34 8.87
C ASN A 68 -12.14 16.47 9.62
N PRO A 69 -11.70 15.29 9.08
CA PRO A 69 -10.62 14.52 9.66
C PRO A 69 -9.29 15.26 9.56
N VAL A 70 -8.30 14.87 10.37
CA VAL A 70 -6.90 15.28 10.12
C VAL A 70 -6.36 14.48 8.94
N VAL A 71 -5.71 15.15 7.99
CA VAL A 71 -5.09 14.52 6.82
C VAL A 71 -3.58 14.56 6.97
N TYR A 72 -2.97 13.38 7.00
CA TYR A 72 -1.52 13.20 7.03
C TYR A 72 -1.02 12.70 5.68
N GLY A 73 0.09 13.23 5.21
CA GLY A 73 0.69 12.77 3.96
C GLY A 73 2.08 13.33 3.72
N PRO A 74 2.82 12.81 2.72
CA PRO A 74 4.13 13.31 2.34
C PRO A 74 4.03 14.69 1.69
N SER A 75 5.15 15.39 1.59
CA SER A 75 5.20 16.77 1.07
C SER A 75 4.65 16.90 -0.36
N GLU A 76 4.70 15.84 -1.14
CA GLU A 76 4.22 15.83 -2.54
C GLU A 76 2.69 15.92 -2.68
N VAL A 77 1.91 15.67 -1.61
CA VAL A 77 0.44 15.82 -1.65
C VAL A 77 -0.02 17.24 -1.32
N LYS A 78 0.86 18.11 -0.85
CA LYS A 78 0.59 19.45 -0.33
C LYS A 78 -0.24 20.36 -1.23
N ASN A 79 -0.08 20.24 -2.54
CA ASN A 79 -0.79 21.10 -3.49
C ASN A 79 -1.97 20.38 -4.19
N LEU A 80 -2.23 19.11 -3.84
CA LEU A 80 -3.24 18.27 -4.49
C LEU A 80 -4.48 18.06 -3.64
N CYS A 81 -4.30 18.03 -2.34
CA CYS A 81 -5.36 17.86 -1.36
C CYS A 81 -5.03 18.69 -0.12
N THR A 82 -6.04 18.90 0.70
CA THR A 82 -5.93 19.66 1.95
C THR A 82 -5.33 18.77 3.04
N GLU A 83 -4.01 18.48 2.97
CA GLU A 83 -3.34 17.90 4.13
C GLU A 83 -3.23 18.92 5.24
N ASP A 84 -3.34 18.45 6.47
CA ASP A 84 -3.15 19.27 7.67
C ASP A 84 -1.73 19.12 8.21
N GLU A 85 -1.15 17.90 8.07
CA GLU A 85 0.13 17.52 8.65
C GLU A 85 1.02 16.83 7.62
N VAL A 86 2.15 17.46 7.32
CA VAL A 86 3.19 16.83 6.49
C VAL A 86 3.98 15.85 7.35
N VAL A 87 4.14 14.62 6.85
CA VAL A 87 4.91 13.57 7.53
C VAL A 87 6.02 13.03 6.63
N GLY A 88 7.10 12.56 7.27
CA GLY A 88 8.28 12.05 6.58
C GLY A 88 8.97 10.90 7.32
N ASP A 89 10.14 10.53 6.81
CA ASP A 89 10.91 9.40 7.34
C ASP A 89 11.30 9.56 8.81
N GLY A 90 10.95 8.58 9.62
CA GLY A 90 11.26 8.55 11.05
C GLY A 90 10.29 9.31 11.94
N ASP A 91 9.31 9.99 11.36
CA ASP A 91 8.22 10.60 12.15
C ASP A 91 7.35 9.52 12.79
N SER A 92 6.62 9.90 13.83
CA SER A 92 5.57 9.09 14.42
C SER A 92 4.41 9.98 14.85
N ILE A 93 3.18 9.48 14.65
CA ILE A 93 1.94 10.15 15.03
C ILE A 93 1.14 9.25 15.98
N GLU A 94 0.36 9.85 16.84
CA GLU A 94 -0.56 9.11 17.72
C GLU A 94 -2.01 9.39 17.32
N ILE A 95 -2.74 8.35 16.92
CA ILE A 95 -4.16 8.44 16.55
C ILE A 95 -4.90 7.26 17.16
N MET A 96 -6.03 7.52 17.83
CA MET A 96 -6.88 6.50 18.46
C MET A 96 -6.09 5.62 19.47
N GLY A 97 -5.09 6.19 20.15
CA GLY A 97 -4.22 5.48 21.08
C GLY A 97 -3.19 4.54 20.43
N MET A 98 -3.07 4.56 19.11
CA MET A 98 -2.08 3.80 18.36
C MET A 98 -0.94 4.69 17.91
N ARG A 99 0.30 4.20 18.07
CA ARG A 99 1.48 4.83 17.48
C ARG A 99 1.67 4.33 16.05
N ILE A 100 1.70 5.25 15.11
CA ILE A 100 1.91 5.00 13.68
C ILE A 100 3.28 5.57 13.32
N GLU A 101 4.18 4.72 12.87
CA GLU A 101 5.52 5.10 12.43
C GLU A 101 5.53 5.34 10.92
N ILE A 102 6.20 6.39 10.47
CA ILE A 102 6.29 6.77 9.07
C ILE A 102 7.65 6.32 8.51
N MET A 103 7.61 5.60 7.41
CA MET A 103 8.79 5.12 6.70
C MET A 103 8.81 5.71 5.29
N LYS A 104 9.89 6.39 4.92
CA LYS A 104 10.13 6.76 3.52
C LYS A 104 10.20 5.51 2.65
N SER A 105 9.45 5.50 1.56
CA SER A 105 9.33 4.36 0.64
C SER A 105 9.29 4.81 -0.82
N ASN A 106 10.26 5.66 -1.19
CA ASN A 106 10.38 6.28 -2.49
C ASN A 106 10.66 5.30 -3.64
N GLY A 107 10.48 5.78 -4.85
CA GLY A 107 10.73 5.07 -6.09
C GLY A 107 9.54 5.12 -7.02
N HIS A 108 8.36 4.77 -6.54
CA HIS A 108 7.12 4.94 -7.29
C HIS A 108 6.83 6.44 -7.52
N THR A 109 6.88 7.23 -6.46
CA THR A 109 6.94 8.69 -6.51
C THR A 109 8.16 9.22 -5.74
N GLU A 110 8.42 10.53 -5.80
CA GLU A 110 9.62 11.15 -5.24
C GLU A 110 9.60 11.19 -3.70
N ASP A 111 8.41 11.29 -3.11
CA ASP A 111 8.26 11.47 -1.65
C ASP A 111 7.25 10.52 -1.03
N HIS A 112 7.14 9.32 -1.60
CA HIS A 112 6.25 8.27 -1.12
C HIS A 112 6.58 7.84 0.31
N VAL A 113 5.56 7.65 1.15
CA VAL A 113 5.69 7.12 2.51
C VAL A 113 4.83 5.88 2.73
N SER A 114 5.24 5.08 3.70
CA SER A 114 4.47 3.95 4.21
C SER A 114 4.21 4.13 5.71
N TYR A 115 3.10 3.60 6.19
CA TYR A 115 2.69 3.69 7.59
C TYR A 115 2.79 2.31 8.25
N LEU A 116 3.53 2.23 9.35
CA LEU A 116 3.67 1.01 10.14
C LEU A 116 2.97 1.18 11.49
N VAL A 117 1.99 0.33 11.77
CA VAL A 117 1.24 0.33 13.03
C VAL A 117 1.00 -1.10 13.50
N ASP A 118 1.43 -1.43 14.71
CA ASP A 118 1.24 -2.74 15.35
C ASP A 118 1.57 -3.94 14.42
N GLY A 119 2.72 -3.87 13.71
CA GLY A 119 3.16 -4.93 12.78
C GLY A 119 2.37 -4.98 11.47
N ASN A 120 1.62 -3.93 11.12
CA ASN A 120 0.88 -3.80 9.87
C ASN A 120 1.46 -2.64 9.06
N LEU A 121 1.96 -2.92 7.84
CA LEU A 121 2.59 -1.97 6.92
C LEU A 121 1.61 -1.62 5.80
N PHE A 122 1.12 -0.39 5.79
CA PHE A 122 0.35 0.19 4.68
C PHE A 122 1.34 0.85 3.74
N CYS A 123 1.64 0.20 2.62
CA CYS A 123 2.76 0.57 1.76
C CYS A 123 2.36 1.22 0.43
N GLY A 124 1.07 1.52 0.24
CA GLY A 124 0.60 2.12 -1.02
C GLY A 124 1.11 1.34 -2.22
N ASP A 125 1.80 2.05 -3.10
CA ASP A 125 2.33 1.52 -4.37
C ASP A 125 3.84 1.20 -4.33
N SER A 126 4.44 1.16 -3.14
CA SER A 126 5.87 0.81 -3.04
C SER A 126 6.12 -0.69 -3.12
N LEU A 127 5.24 -1.52 -2.55
CA LEU A 127 5.36 -2.97 -2.55
C LEU A 127 3.99 -3.60 -2.83
N PHE A 128 3.94 -4.61 -3.68
CA PHE A 128 2.77 -5.44 -3.95
C PHE A 128 3.07 -6.90 -3.66
N SER A 129 2.03 -7.73 -3.49
CA SER A 129 2.25 -9.17 -3.42
C SER A 129 2.89 -9.65 -4.73
N ALA A 130 4.06 -10.31 -4.60
CA ALA A 130 4.93 -10.77 -5.67
C ALA A 130 5.38 -9.66 -6.66
N GLY A 131 5.37 -8.38 -6.23
CA GLY A 131 5.68 -7.27 -7.13
C GLY A 131 6.14 -6.00 -6.42
N VAL A 132 6.42 -4.97 -7.21
CA VAL A 132 6.79 -3.63 -6.77
C VAL A 132 6.16 -2.61 -7.70
N GLY A 133 5.88 -1.40 -7.21
CA GLY A 133 5.35 -0.31 -8.01
C GLY A 133 6.25 0.08 -9.18
N ARG A 134 5.63 0.61 -10.24
CA ARG A 134 6.39 1.20 -11.35
C ARG A 134 7.23 2.37 -10.84
N VAL A 135 8.47 2.46 -11.30
CA VAL A 135 9.40 3.53 -10.90
C VAL A 135 9.24 4.71 -11.86
N PHE A 136 8.17 5.51 -11.68
CA PHE A 136 7.89 6.66 -12.54
C PHE A 136 8.95 7.76 -12.42
N THR A 137 9.61 7.84 -11.27
CA THR A 137 10.68 8.81 -11.02
C THR A 137 11.94 8.53 -11.84
N GLY A 138 12.14 7.30 -12.32
CA GLY A 138 13.42 6.83 -12.84
C GLY A 138 14.48 6.56 -11.76
N ASP A 139 14.17 6.83 -10.48
CA ASP A 139 15.08 6.60 -9.35
C ASP A 139 14.97 5.15 -8.85
N TYR A 140 15.52 4.24 -9.61
CA TYR A 140 15.60 2.82 -9.24
C TYR A 140 16.40 2.57 -7.97
N LYS A 141 17.33 3.49 -7.64
CA LYS A 141 18.12 3.37 -6.41
C LYS A 141 17.23 3.52 -5.19
N SER A 142 16.43 4.57 -5.12
CA SER A 142 15.50 4.78 -4.00
C SER A 142 14.46 3.65 -3.91
N ALA A 143 13.95 3.14 -5.04
CA ALA A 143 13.05 2.00 -5.04
C ALA A 143 13.72 0.72 -4.49
N TYR A 144 14.96 0.45 -4.87
CA TYR A 144 15.74 -0.68 -4.33
C TYR A 144 16.03 -0.52 -2.83
N GLU A 145 16.44 0.67 -2.39
CA GLU A 145 16.68 0.97 -0.97
C GLU A 145 15.39 0.80 -0.14
N THR A 146 14.24 1.11 -0.70
CA THR A 146 12.92 0.84 -0.10
C THR A 146 12.72 -0.66 0.11
N MET A 147 13.02 -1.49 -0.88
CA MET A 147 12.95 -2.96 -0.74
C MET A 147 13.92 -3.48 0.32
N GLU A 148 15.14 -2.93 0.37
CA GLU A 148 16.12 -3.25 1.42
C GLU A 148 15.60 -2.92 2.84
N ARG A 149 14.87 -1.83 3.00
CA ARG A 149 14.24 -1.45 4.28
C ARG A 149 13.11 -2.40 4.64
N PHE A 150 12.20 -2.69 3.72
CA PHE A 150 11.07 -3.59 3.96
C PHE A 150 11.53 -5.01 4.26
N ARG A 151 12.57 -5.51 3.58
CA ARG A 151 13.16 -6.83 3.83
C ARG A 151 13.68 -7.00 5.26
N LYS A 152 14.04 -5.91 5.95
CA LYS A 152 14.52 -5.93 7.34
C LYS A 152 13.40 -5.93 8.37
N LEU A 153 12.16 -5.70 7.98
CA LEU A 153 11.02 -5.79 8.89
C LEU A 153 10.85 -7.24 9.39
N PRO A 154 10.22 -7.43 10.55
CA PRO A 154 9.89 -8.76 11.06
C PRO A 154 9.11 -9.58 10.02
N ASP A 155 9.38 -10.86 9.96
CA ASP A 155 8.79 -11.77 8.97
C ASP A 155 7.26 -11.85 9.05
N ASP A 156 6.68 -11.66 10.23
CA ASP A 156 5.24 -11.67 10.51
C ASP A 156 4.56 -10.30 10.27
N THR A 157 5.33 -9.27 9.88
CA THR A 157 4.75 -7.99 9.45
C THR A 157 3.79 -8.22 8.30
N LYS A 158 2.53 -7.83 8.48
CA LYS A 158 1.52 -7.87 7.43
C LYS A 158 1.67 -6.67 6.52
N VAL A 159 1.52 -6.89 5.22
CA VAL A 159 1.73 -5.87 4.19
C VAL A 159 0.41 -5.63 3.46
N TYR A 160 0.00 -4.38 3.43
CA TYR A 160 -1.26 -3.90 2.88
C TYR A 160 -1.00 -2.97 1.67
N PRO A 161 -0.76 -3.52 0.47
CA PRO A 161 -0.67 -2.74 -0.77
C PRO A 161 -2.00 -2.12 -1.16
N ALA A 162 -1.96 -1.07 -1.98
CA ALA A 162 -3.18 -0.39 -2.40
C ALA A 162 -3.95 -1.08 -3.53
N HIS A 163 -3.35 -2.04 -4.26
CA HIS A 163 -3.97 -2.67 -5.43
C HIS A 163 -3.99 -4.19 -5.40
N GLU A 164 -5.00 -4.78 -6.04
CA GLU A 164 -5.15 -6.23 -6.25
C GLU A 164 -4.37 -6.68 -7.49
N TYR A 165 -3.06 -6.60 -7.44
CA TYR A 165 -2.17 -7.02 -8.54
C TYR A 165 -1.59 -8.42 -8.38
N THR A 166 -1.97 -9.16 -7.35
CA THR A 166 -1.36 -10.45 -6.96
C THR A 166 -1.32 -11.45 -8.11
N VAL A 167 -2.45 -11.68 -8.78
CA VAL A 167 -2.52 -12.64 -9.90
C VAL A 167 -1.62 -12.22 -11.05
N SER A 168 -1.61 -10.93 -11.42
CA SER A 168 -0.77 -10.40 -12.49
C SER A 168 0.71 -10.50 -12.15
N ASN A 169 1.08 -10.19 -10.91
CA ASN A 169 2.46 -10.25 -10.45
C ASN A 169 2.98 -11.69 -10.40
N LEU A 170 2.20 -12.63 -9.85
CA LEU A 170 2.59 -14.04 -9.81
C LEU A 170 2.77 -14.63 -11.22
N LYS A 171 1.95 -14.26 -12.20
CA LYS A 171 2.16 -14.62 -13.62
C LYS A 171 3.48 -14.10 -14.17
N PHE A 172 3.82 -12.84 -13.83
CA PHE A 172 5.11 -12.28 -14.20
C PHE A 172 6.26 -13.08 -13.57
N VAL A 173 6.19 -13.39 -12.28
CA VAL A 173 7.26 -14.16 -11.61
C VAL A 173 7.45 -15.52 -12.29
N LEU A 174 6.37 -16.22 -12.64
CA LEU A 174 6.46 -17.49 -13.37
C LEU A 174 7.05 -17.34 -14.78
N SER A 175 6.92 -16.20 -15.42
CA SER A 175 7.56 -15.94 -16.72
C SER A 175 9.10 -15.84 -16.63
N LEU A 176 9.64 -15.63 -15.42
CA LEU A 176 11.08 -15.59 -15.18
C LEU A 176 11.71 -16.98 -14.98
N GLY A 177 10.88 -18.01 -14.71
CA GLY A 177 11.31 -19.38 -14.49
C GLY A 177 10.31 -20.17 -13.66
N GLU A 178 10.47 -21.48 -13.63
CA GLU A 178 9.63 -22.38 -12.84
C GLU A 178 9.83 -22.14 -11.34
N ASN A 179 8.73 -22.02 -10.60
CA ASN A 179 8.74 -21.89 -9.16
C ASN A 179 7.43 -22.46 -8.58
N LYS A 180 7.52 -23.66 -8.02
CA LYS A 180 6.36 -24.39 -7.49
C LYS A 180 5.61 -23.60 -6.41
N ARG A 181 6.33 -22.87 -5.54
CA ARG A 181 5.71 -22.04 -4.51
C ARG A 181 4.87 -20.92 -5.11
N VAL A 182 5.36 -20.30 -6.19
CA VAL A 182 4.63 -19.24 -6.92
C VAL A 182 3.44 -19.81 -7.68
N GLU A 183 3.54 -21.04 -8.23
CA GLU A 183 2.42 -21.72 -8.88
C GLU A 183 1.28 -21.98 -7.90
N GLU A 184 1.60 -22.53 -6.71
CA GLU A 184 0.62 -22.77 -5.66
C GLU A 184 -0.08 -21.48 -5.21
N GLU A 185 0.67 -20.39 -5.02
CA GLU A 185 0.11 -19.08 -4.67
C GLU A 185 -0.75 -18.49 -5.79
N LEU A 186 -0.38 -18.70 -7.07
CA LEU A 186 -1.18 -18.24 -8.18
C LEU A 186 -2.55 -18.93 -8.26
N GLU A 187 -2.60 -20.22 -8.00
CA GLU A 187 -3.87 -20.97 -7.95
C GLU A 187 -4.76 -20.45 -6.83
N LEU A 188 -4.21 -20.29 -5.61
CA LEU A 188 -4.94 -19.74 -4.47
C LEU A 188 -5.45 -18.32 -4.76
N ALA A 189 -4.60 -17.45 -5.30
CA ALA A 189 -4.98 -16.07 -5.62
C ALA A 189 -6.09 -16.00 -6.67
N ARG A 190 -6.04 -16.84 -7.71
CA ARG A 190 -7.09 -16.95 -8.72
C ARG A 190 -8.43 -17.35 -8.11
N ASP A 191 -8.43 -18.34 -7.22
CA ASP A 191 -9.63 -18.81 -6.55
C ASP A 191 -10.27 -17.73 -5.68
N VAL A 192 -9.45 -16.98 -4.95
CA VAL A 192 -9.89 -15.85 -4.12
C VAL A 192 -10.51 -14.75 -4.99
N VAL A 193 -9.81 -14.32 -6.04
CA VAL A 193 -10.28 -13.24 -6.93
C VAL A 193 -11.54 -13.65 -7.69
N ALA A 194 -11.62 -14.91 -8.17
CA ALA A 194 -12.81 -15.42 -8.87
C ALA A 194 -14.08 -15.40 -8.00
N LYS A 195 -13.91 -15.52 -6.66
CA LYS A 195 -15.00 -15.39 -5.68
C LYS A 195 -15.25 -13.95 -5.23
N GLY A 196 -14.61 -12.97 -5.86
CA GLY A 196 -14.70 -11.57 -5.47
C GLY A 196 -14.00 -11.22 -4.16
N GLY A 197 -13.09 -12.08 -3.67
CA GLY A 197 -12.30 -11.87 -2.46
C GLY A 197 -11.14 -10.89 -2.64
N CYS A 198 -10.39 -10.70 -1.56
CA CYS A 198 -9.15 -9.94 -1.50
C CYS A 198 -8.00 -10.89 -1.18
N THR A 199 -6.90 -10.84 -1.94
CA THR A 199 -5.73 -11.71 -1.71
C THR A 199 -4.79 -11.16 -0.64
N LEU A 200 -5.04 -9.96 -0.15
CA LEU A 200 -4.24 -9.21 0.81
C LEU A 200 -4.87 -9.27 2.23
N PRO A 201 -4.12 -9.04 3.30
CA PRO A 201 -2.70 -8.71 3.30
C PRO A 201 -1.80 -9.90 2.97
N THR A 202 -0.62 -9.60 2.46
CA THR A 202 0.50 -10.54 2.43
C THR A 202 1.38 -10.38 3.69
N THR A 203 2.55 -11.03 3.76
CA THR A 203 3.50 -10.87 4.86
C THR A 203 4.92 -10.74 4.32
N ILE A 204 5.81 -10.11 5.08
CA ILE A 204 7.23 -10.01 4.70
C ILE A 204 7.85 -11.41 4.49
N ARG A 205 7.48 -12.39 5.32
CA ARG A 205 7.91 -13.79 5.14
C ARG A 205 7.50 -14.33 3.76
N LYS A 206 6.23 -14.18 3.41
CA LYS A 206 5.70 -14.67 2.13
C LYS A 206 6.36 -13.94 0.95
N GLU A 207 6.51 -12.63 1.04
CA GLU A 207 7.18 -11.85 -0.01
C GLU A 207 8.66 -12.23 -0.18
N LYS A 208 9.37 -12.62 0.88
CA LYS A 208 10.72 -13.18 0.77
C LYS A 208 10.77 -14.51 -0.02
N GLU A 209 9.67 -15.24 -0.08
CA GLU A 209 9.59 -16.53 -0.81
C GLU A 209 9.19 -16.35 -2.28
N ILE A 210 8.33 -15.35 -2.58
CA ILE A 210 7.67 -15.25 -3.90
C ILE A 210 8.00 -13.97 -4.67
N ASN A 211 8.60 -12.95 -4.02
CA ASN A 211 8.80 -11.63 -4.63
C ASN A 211 10.27 -11.41 -5.04
N PRO A 212 10.61 -11.52 -6.34
CA PRO A 212 11.99 -11.37 -6.78
C PRO A 212 12.51 -9.93 -6.61
N PHE A 213 11.64 -8.93 -6.56
CA PHE A 213 12.06 -7.54 -6.35
C PHE A 213 12.52 -7.33 -4.91
N LEU A 214 11.78 -7.84 -3.92
CA LEU A 214 12.17 -7.77 -2.51
C LEU A 214 13.46 -8.53 -2.26
N MET A 215 13.73 -9.61 -3.02
CA MET A 215 14.88 -10.48 -2.85
C MET A 215 16.02 -10.20 -3.84
N SER A 216 15.92 -9.14 -4.64
CA SER A 216 17.00 -8.74 -5.55
C SER A 216 18.30 -8.49 -4.77
N LYS A 217 19.42 -9.00 -5.31
CA LYS A 217 20.72 -9.00 -4.63
C LYS A 217 21.44 -7.64 -4.71
N ASN A 218 21.05 -6.85 -5.71
CA ASN A 218 21.64 -5.54 -5.98
C ASN A 218 20.72 -4.70 -6.86
N LEU A 219 21.07 -3.44 -7.01
CA LEU A 219 20.32 -2.46 -7.82
C LEU A 219 20.20 -2.87 -9.29
N GLU A 220 21.21 -3.49 -9.87
CA GLU A 220 21.21 -3.90 -11.29
C GLU A 220 20.15 -4.99 -11.54
N GLU A 221 20.11 -6.01 -10.67
CA GLU A 221 19.10 -7.06 -10.72
C GLU A 221 17.69 -6.50 -10.52
N PHE A 222 17.48 -5.61 -9.54
CA PHE A 222 16.22 -4.94 -9.29
C PHE A 222 15.75 -4.18 -10.54
N ARG A 223 16.62 -3.36 -11.13
CA ARG A 223 16.32 -2.59 -12.34
C ARG A 223 15.96 -3.50 -13.50
N LYS A 224 16.74 -4.55 -13.75
CA LYS A 224 16.46 -5.52 -14.82
C LYS A 224 15.07 -6.18 -14.65
N LEU A 225 14.73 -6.58 -13.44
CA LEU A 225 13.41 -7.15 -13.12
C LEU A 225 12.28 -6.14 -13.41
N ARG A 226 12.47 -4.87 -13.00
CA ARG A 226 11.46 -3.83 -13.24
C ARG A 226 11.29 -3.54 -14.73
N ASP A 227 12.39 -3.43 -15.48
CA ASP A 227 12.36 -3.24 -16.93
C ASP A 227 11.66 -4.42 -17.65
N LEU A 228 11.83 -5.65 -17.17
CA LEU A 228 11.12 -6.83 -17.67
C LEU A 228 9.62 -6.77 -17.37
N LYS A 229 9.26 -6.39 -16.13
CA LYS A 229 7.86 -6.26 -15.72
C LYS A 229 7.13 -5.15 -16.49
N ASP A 230 7.81 -4.06 -16.84
CA ASP A 230 7.21 -2.95 -17.60
C ASP A 230 6.87 -3.32 -19.06
N ARG A 231 7.44 -4.43 -19.57
CA ARG A 231 7.18 -4.98 -20.91
C ARG A 231 6.26 -6.20 -20.92
N PHE A 232 5.96 -6.73 -19.74
CA PHE A 232 5.08 -7.89 -19.53
C PHE A 232 3.61 -7.50 -19.58
#